data_ee4c3abed54da9c59773bbeb92e284e7
#
_entry.id   ee4c3abed54da9c59773bbeb92e284e7
#
_cell.length_a   1.000
_cell.length_b   1.000
_cell.length_c   1.000
_cell.angle_alpha   90.00
_cell.angle_beta   90.00
_cell.angle_gamma   90.00
#
_symmetry.space_group_name_H-M   'P 1'
#
loop_
_entity.id
_entity.type
_entity.pdbx_description
1 polymer ?
#
loop_
_entity_poly.entity_id
_entity_poly.type
_entity_poly.pdbx_seq_one_letter_code
_entity_poly.pdbx_strand_id
1 'polypeptide(L)'
;MVRRALFIGRFQPFHKGHLKVAKDLLDKFEELIIVVGSSQHSHTKENPFTTGERISMIRLALDEEGINPSRYFIVPVPDVEMHSTWVSHVISYSPKFDVIYTNEPLTRRLFIEAGFKVESIPFYNREKLSATEIRRRILFNEDWEELVPKSVANFIKQIDGVNRIIDLSKNDK
;
A
#
# COMPACT_ATOMS: atom_id res chain seq x y z
N MET A 1 -1.02 18.39 20.13
CA MET A 1 -0.03 17.78 19.22
C MET A 1 -0.79 16.84 18.29
N VAL A 2 -0.59 16.94 16.95
CA VAL A 2 -1.30 16.13 15.95
C VAL A 2 -1.00 14.64 16.14
N ARG A 3 -2.02 13.81 16.27
CA ARG A 3 -1.89 12.36 16.42
C ARG A 3 -1.87 11.69 15.05
N ARG A 4 -0.83 10.90 14.78
CA ARG A 4 -0.61 10.24 13.49
C ARG A 4 -0.51 8.72 13.63
N ALA A 5 -1.22 8.03 12.76
CA ALA A 5 -0.97 6.62 12.49
C ALA A 5 -0.06 6.48 11.27
N LEU A 6 0.74 5.41 11.26
CA LEU A 6 1.54 5.00 10.10
C LEU A 6 1.02 3.66 9.60
N PHE A 7 0.75 3.57 8.31
CA PHE A 7 0.25 2.38 7.62
C PHE A 7 1.21 2.02 6.49
N ILE A 8 1.84 0.86 6.57
CA ILE A 8 2.82 0.38 5.58
C ILE A 8 2.18 -0.68 4.69
N GLY A 9 2.38 -0.54 3.39
CA GLY A 9 2.01 -1.52 2.39
C GLY A 9 2.80 -1.36 1.10
N ARG A 10 2.79 -2.39 0.26
CA ARG A 10 3.37 -2.30 -1.09
C ARG A 10 2.40 -1.71 -2.11
N PHE A 11 1.10 -1.92 -1.90
CA PHE A 11 0.04 -1.37 -2.76
C PHE A 11 0.21 -1.72 -4.25
N GLN A 12 0.25 -2.99 -4.54
CA GLN A 12 0.52 -3.56 -5.87
C GLN A 12 -0.65 -4.37 -6.48
N PRO A 13 -1.84 -3.79 -6.70
CA PRO A 13 -2.21 -2.38 -6.57
C PRO A 13 -2.83 -2.01 -5.21
N PHE A 14 -3.11 -0.72 -5.01
CA PHE A 14 -3.98 -0.23 -3.96
C PHE A 14 -5.42 -0.69 -4.22
N HIS A 15 -6.08 -1.27 -3.22
CA HIS A 15 -7.39 -1.90 -3.36
C HIS A 15 -8.38 -1.45 -2.29
N LYS A 16 -9.64 -1.88 -2.41
CA LYS A 16 -10.72 -1.52 -1.47
C LYS A 16 -10.42 -1.87 -0.01
N GLY A 17 -9.68 -2.96 0.25
CA GLY A 17 -9.24 -3.30 1.60
C GLY A 17 -8.28 -2.25 2.18
N HIS A 18 -7.32 -1.79 1.39
CA HIS A 18 -6.41 -0.71 1.81
C HIS A 18 -7.16 0.61 2.03
N LEU A 19 -8.11 0.94 1.15
CA LEU A 19 -8.92 2.14 1.27
C LEU A 19 -9.74 2.12 2.57
N LYS A 20 -10.36 0.98 2.90
CA LYS A 20 -11.11 0.84 4.15
C LYS A 20 -10.23 1.04 5.37
N VAL A 21 -9.04 0.46 5.39
CA VAL A 21 -8.06 0.68 6.47
C VAL A 21 -7.71 2.16 6.59
N ALA A 22 -7.41 2.82 5.48
CA ALA A 22 -7.07 4.25 5.49
C ALA A 22 -8.21 5.10 6.06
N LYS A 23 -9.46 4.82 5.67
CA LYS A 23 -10.64 5.52 6.22
C LYS A 23 -10.81 5.27 7.71
N ASP A 24 -10.74 4.02 8.16
CA ASP A 24 -10.89 3.67 9.58
C ASP A 24 -9.78 4.30 10.45
N LEU A 25 -8.56 4.46 9.91
CA LEU A 25 -7.48 5.14 10.61
C LEU A 25 -7.69 6.66 10.65
N LEU A 26 -8.19 7.26 9.58
CA LEU A 26 -8.51 8.70 9.53
C LEU A 26 -9.71 9.06 10.42
N ASP A 27 -10.58 8.12 10.77
CA ASP A 27 -11.61 8.32 11.77
C ASP A 27 -11.04 8.36 13.21
N LYS A 28 -9.90 7.75 13.45
CA LYS A 28 -9.25 7.63 14.77
C LYS A 28 -8.11 8.61 15.00
N PHE A 29 -7.48 9.06 13.92
CA PHE A 29 -6.29 9.91 13.95
C PHE A 29 -6.49 11.16 13.11
N GLU A 30 -5.84 12.24 13.50
CA GLU A 30 -5.92 13.51 12.78
C GLU A 30 -5.25 13.43 11.42
N GLU A 31 -4.14 12.70 11.34
CA GLU A 31 -3.41 12.48 10.09
C GLU A 31 -2.93 11.03 9.95
N LEU A 32 -2.80 10.60 8.70
CA LEU A 32 -2.33 9.26 8.32
C LEU A 32 -1.06 9.38 7.47
N ILE A 33 -0.05 8.59 7.82
CA ILE A 33 1.13 8.41 6.98
C ILE A 33 1.00 7.07 6.28
N ILE A 34 0.88 7.09 4.96
CA ILE A 34 0.80 5.90 4.11
C ILE A 34 2.19 5.67 3.52
N VAL A 35 2.88 4.65 4.02
CA VAL A 35 4.22 4.30 3.55
C VAL A 35 4.12 3.30 2.40
N VAL A 36 4.59 3.72 1.23
CA VAL A 36 4.72 2.87 0.05
C VAL A 36 6.05 2.13 0.13
N GLY A 37 6.01 0.91 0.67
CA GLY A 37 7.19 0.06 0.84
C GLY A 37 7.71 -0.51 -0.47
N SER A 38 8.91 -1.07 -0.42
CA SER A 38 9.61 -1.61 -1.60
C SER A 38 9.56 -0.63 -2.78
N SER A 39 9.84 0.65 -2.49
CA SER A 39 9.64 1.73 -3.47
C SER A 39 10.56 1.61 -4.67
N GLN A 40 11.70 0.94 -4.55
CA GLN A 40 12.64 0.70 -5.65
C GLN A 40 12.17 -0.36 -6.65
N HIS A 41 11.18 -1.20 -6.27
CA HIS A 41 10.75 -2.30 -7.11
C HIS A 41 9.59 -1.92 -8.04
N SER A 42 9.71 -2.36 -9.29
CA SER A 42 8.64 -2.32 -10.29
C SER A 42 8.92 -3.35 -11.39
N HIS A 43 7.95 -3.57 -12.28
CA HIS A 43 8.08 -4.44 -13.45
C HIS A 43 8.49 -5.88 -13.11
N THR A 44 8.01 -6.41 -11.97
CA THR A 44 8.08 -7.82 -11.60
C THR A 44 6.67 -8.37 -11.38
N LYS A 45 6.55 -9.70 -11.32
CA LYS A 45 5.25 -10.37 -11.06
C LYS A 45 4.61 -9.92 -9.74
N GLU A 46 5.42 -9.74 -8.71
CA GLU A 46 4.98 -9.35 -7.36
C GLU A 46 4.82 -7.83 -7.22
N ASN A 47 5.59 -7.07 -7.98
CA ASN A 47 5.62 -5.61 -7.93
C ASN A 47 5.52 -5.00 -9.35
N PRO A 48 4.36 -5.09 -10.02
CA PRO A 48 4.23 -4.63 -11.41
C PRO A 48 4.27 -3.10 -11.56
N PHE A 49 3.88 -2.35 -10.53
CA PHE A 49 3.71 -0.91 -10.61
C PHE A 49 4.86 -0.14 -9.99
N THR A 50 5.24 0.96 -10.63
CA THR A 50 6.25 1.90 -10.10
C THR A 50 5.75 2.59 -8.84
N THR A 51 6.66 3.21 -8.09
CA THR A 51 6.30 4.04 -6.94
C THR A 51 5.38 5.19 -7.32
N GLY A 52 5.68 5.92 -8.39
CA GLY A 52 4.84 7.02 -8.85
C GLY A 52 3.42 6.57 -9.23
N GLU A 53 3.29 5.42 -9.87
CA GLU A 53 1.99 4.83 -10.19
C GLU A 53 1.21 4.44 -8.93
N ARG A 54 1.86 3.85 -7.94
CA ARG A 54 1.23 3.49 -6.65
C ARG A 54 0.79 4.72 -5.87
N ILE A 55 1.61 5.77 -5.83
CA ILE A 55 1.25 7.06 -5.24
C ILE A 55 0.02 7.64 -5.93
N SER A 56 -0.04 7.59 -7.26
CA SER A 56 -1.19 8.06 -8.03
C SER A 56 -2.46 7.26 -7.72
N MET A 57 -2.36 5.94 -7.61
CA MET A 57 -3.50 5.08 -7.23
C MET A 57 -4.06 5.45 -5.84
N ILE A 58 -3.17 5.61 -4.85
CA ILE A 58 -3.58 5.99 -3.49
C ILE A 58 -4.26 7.36 -3.50
N ARG A 59 -3.65 8.33 -4.18
CA ARG A 59 -4.19 9.69 -4.26
C ARG A 59 -5.57 9.70 -4.91
N LEU A 60 -5.73 9.04 -6.05
CA LEU A 60 -7.00 8.95 -6.76
C LEU A 60 -8.09 8.28 -5.92
N ALA A 61 -7.76 7.21 -5.22
CA ALA A 61 -8.70 6.51 -4.34
C ALA A 61 -9.18 7.40 -3.17
N LEU A 62 -8.27 8.13 -2.54
CA LEU A 62 -8.60 9.03 -1.43
C LEU A 62 -9.38 10.26 -1.91
N ASP A 63 -9.05 10.79 -3.08
CA ASP A 63 -9.78 11.91 -3.69
C ASP A 63 -11.22 11.48 -4.08
N GLU A 64 -11.42 10.27 -4.59
CA GLU A 64 -12.74 9.71 -4.91
C GLU A 64 -13.65 9.63 -3.67
N GLU A 65 -13.08 9.40 -2.50
CA GLU A 65 -13.78 9.38 -1.21
C GLU A 65 -13.92 10.77 -0.56
N GLY A 66 -13.44 11.83 -1.21
CA GLY A 66 -13.50 13.20 -0.69
C GLY A 66 -12.60 13.45 0.51
N ILE A 67 -11.56 12.66 0.71
CA ILE A 67 -10.62 12.82 1.83
C ILE A 67 -9.70 14.01 1.56
N ASN A 68 -9.67 14.95 2.50
CA ASN A 68 -8.84 16.14 2.36
C ASN A 68 -7.34 15.76 2.33
N PRO A 69 -6.61 16.21 1.29
CA PRO A 69 -5.17 15.93 1.17
C PRO A 69 -4.29 16.41 2.32
N SER A 70 -4.76 17.38 3.10
CA SER A 70 -4.06 17.82 4.31
C SER A 70 -4.07 16.80 5.45
N ARG A 71 -4.92 15.77 5.34
CA ARG A 71 -5.09 14.74 6.35
C ARG A 71 -4.16 13.53 6.18
N TYR A 72 -3.35 13.46 5.11
CA TYR A 72 -2.48 12.33 4.89
C TYR A 72 -1.17 12.70 4.18
N PHE A 73 -0.18 11.85 4.38
CA PHE A 73 1.09 11.86 3.67
C PHE A 73 1.24 10.53 2.93
N ILE A 74 1.77 10.57 1.72
CA ILE A 74 2.16 9.36 0.98
C ILE A 74 3.68 9.39 0.86
N VAL A 75 4.34 8.44 1.52
CA VAL A 75 5.79 8.43 1.71
C VAL A 75 6.38 7.16 1.10
N PRO A 76 7.11 7.26 -0.03
CA PRO A 76 7.81 6.11 -0.58
C PRO A 76 9.05 5.80 0.24
N VAL A 77 9.25 4.53 0.59
CA VAL A 77 10.40 4.06 1.37
C VAL A 77 10.98 2.82 0.69
N PRO A 78 12.26 2.85 0.28
CA PRO A 78 12.92 1.68 -0.28
C PRO A 78 13.24 0.65 0.80
N ASP A 79 13.38 -0.61 0.40
CA ASP A 79 13.82 -1.67 1.29
C ASP A 79 15.28 -1.45 1.72
N VAL A 80 15.64 -2.05 2.85
CA VAL A 80 17.00 -2.08 3.38
C VAL A 80 17.59 -3.48 3.30
N GLU A 81 18.89 -3.58 3.12
CA GLU A 81 19.58 -4.88 3.14
C GLU A 81 19.65 -5.46 4.55
N MET A 82 19.91 -4.61 5.53
CA MET A 82 20.00 -4.99 6.95
C MET A 82 18.67 -4.70 7.66
N HIS A 83 17.89 -5.73 7.97
CA HIS A 83 16.57 -5.58 8.57
C HIS A 83 16.58 -4.80 9.89
N SER A 84 17.62 -4.92 10.70
CA SER A 84 17.74 -4.18 11.97
C SER A 84 17.76 -2.65 11.82
N THR A 85 18.02 -2.14 10.61
CA THR A 85 18.00 -0.70 10.30
C THR A 85 16.64 -0.22 9.78
N TRP A 86 15.67 -1.13 9.58
CA TRP A 86 14.38 -0.81 8.95
C TRP A 86 13.61 0.29 9.69
N VAL A 87 13.52 0.21 11.01
CA VAL A 87 12.76 1.18 11.81
C VAL A 87 13.34 2.58 11.69
N SER A 88 14.67 2.72 11.88
CA SER A 88 15.34 4.02 11.73
C SER A 88 15.25 4.57 10.32
N HIS A 89 15.26 3.68 9.32
CA HIS A 89 15.07 4.04 7.91
C HIS A 89 13.67 4.61 7.68
N VAL A 90 12.60 3.93 8.12
CA VAL A 90 11.24 4.44 8.02
C VAL A 90 11.08 5.78 8.73
N ILE A 91 11.65 5.93 9.94
CA ILE A 91 11.62 7.19 10.70
C ILE A 91 12.28 8.33 9.92
N SER A 92 13.38 8.06 9.23
CA SER A 92 14.11 9.09 8.47
C SER A 92 13.34 9.62 7.26
N TYR A 93 12.37 8.86 6.74
CA TYR A 93 11.53 9.25 5.61
C TYR A 93 10.18 9.87 6.02
N SER A 94 9.75 9.62 7.26
CA SER A 94 8.38 9.89 7.68
C SER A 94 8.27 11.05 8.65
N PRO A 95 7.19 11.85 8.63
CA PRO A 95 6.83 12.69 9.76
C PRO A 95 6.71 11.87 11.05
N LYS A 96 6.85 12.52 12.20
CA LYS A 96 6.65 11.84 13.50
C LYS A 96 5.25 11.22 13.58
N PHE A 97 5.19 9.96 14.06
CA PHE A 97 3.96 9.19 14.25
C PHE A 97 3.89 8.58 15.64
N ASP A 98 2.69 8.19 16.07
CA ASP A 98 2.43 7.68 17.41
C ASP A 98 2.23 6.17 17.46
N VAL A 99 1.70 5.60 16.37
CA VAL A 99 1.39 4.17 16.27
C VAL A 99 1.56 3.68 14.84
N ILE A 100 2.04 2.44 14.70
CA ILE A 100 2.13 1.76 13.41
C ILE A 100 1.06 0.66 13.30
N TYR A 101 0.41 0.58 12.14
CA TYR A 101 -0.53 -0.46 11.76
C TYR A 101 0.10 -1.35 10.70
N THR A 102 0.33 -2.60 11.04
CA THR A 102 0.89 -3.62 10.14
C THR A 102 0.54 -5.02 10.59
N ASN A 103 0.35 -5.93 9.64
CA ASN A 103 0.22 -7.38 9.88
C ASN A 103 1.45 -8.14 9.38
N GLU A 104 2.42 -7.46 8.79
CA GLU A 104 3.65 -8.09 8.30
C GLU A 104 4.55 -8.44 9.49
N PRO A 105 4.88 -9.75 9.69
CA PRO A 105 5.51 -10.23 10.92
C PRO A 105 6.88 -9.61 11.23
N LEU A 106 7.72 -9.45 10.21
CA LEU A 106 9.06 -8.87 10.39
C LEU A 106 8.98 -7.39 10.79
N THR A 107 8.23 -6.59 10.04
CA THR A 107 8.01 -5.17 10.36
C THR A 107 7.42 -5.01 11.76
N ARG A 108 6.40 -5.82 12.07
CA ARG A 108 5.79 -5.83 13.39
C ARG A 108 6.82 -6.08 14.50
N ARG A 109 7.64 -7.10 14.34
CA ARG A 109 8.68 -7.46 15.32
C ARG A 109 9.69 -6.34 15.53
N LEU A 110 10.21 -5.79 14.43
CA LEU A 110 11.22 -4.73 14.48
C LEU A 110 10.70 -3.45 15.16
N PHE A 111 9.47 -3.04 14.86
CA PHE A 111 8.88 -1.86 15.52
C PHE A 111 8.58 -2.08 17.02
N ILE A 112 8.13 -3.28 17.41
CA ILE A 112 7.97 -3.63 18.84
C ILE A 112 9.31 -3.56 19.57
N GLU A 113 10.38 -4.12 19.01
CA GLU A 113 11.72 -4.09 19.59
C GLU A 113 12.27 -2.66 19.72
N ALA A 114 11.89 -1.78 18.79
CA ALA A 114 12.25 -0.37 18.84
C ALA A 114 11.37 0.46 19.80
N GLY A 115 10.44 -0.16 20.52
CA GLY A 115 9.60 0.49 21.53
C GLY A 115 8.35 1.21 20.98
N PHE A 116 7.98 0.96 19.74
CA PHE A 116 6.76 1.55 19.15
C PHE A 116 5.51 0.77 19.53
N LYS A 117 4.39 1.51 19.63
CA LYS A 117 3.06 0.91 19.66
C LYS A 117 2.72 0.34 18.28
N VAL A 118 2.48 -0.97 18.24
CA VAL A 118 2.14 -1.67 16.99
C VAL A 118 0.76 -2.29 17.12
N GLU A 119 -0.12 -1.95 16.18
CA GLU A 119 -1.49 -2.46 16.12
C GLU A 119 -1.68 -3.32 14.87
N SER A 120 -2.61 -4.25 14.96
CA SER A 120 -2.99 -5.10 13.82
C SER A 120 -3.99 -4.39 12.92
N ILE A 121 -3.88 -4.65 11.62
CA ILE A 121 -4.86 -4.22 10.63
C ILE A 121 -5.99 -5.24 10.63
N PRO A 122 -7.27 -4.83 10.80
CA PRO A 122 -8.39 -5.73 10.64
C PRO A 122 -8.41 -6.36 9.24
N PHE A 123 -8.69 -7.68 9.17
CA PHE A 123 -8.83 -8.36 7.89
C PHE A 123 -10.24 -8.15 7.34
N TYR A 124 -10.35 -7.31 6.30
CA TYR A 124 -11.58 -7.17 5.54
C TYR A 124 -11.58 -8.13 4.36
N ASN A 125 -12.16 -9.33 4.53
CA ASN A 125 -12.30 -10.32 3.46
C ASN A 125 -11.00 -10.57 2.67
N ARG A 126 -9.92 -10.90 3.38
CA ARG A 126 -8.55 -11.03 2.82
C ARG A 126 -8.44 -12.02 1.66
N GLU A 127 -9.28 -13.04 1.63
CA GLU A 127 -9.28 -14.02 0.53
C GLU A 127 -9.64 -13.38 -0.81
N LYS A 128 -10.53 -12.39 -0.80
CA LYS A 128 -10.92 -11.63 -1.99
C LYS A 128 -10.14 -10.32 -2.14
N LEU A 129 -9.93 -9.61 -1.05
CA LEU A 129 -9.28 -8.28 -1.05
C LEU A 129 -7.78 -8.39 -0.77
N SER A 130 -7.03 -8.91 -1.71
CA SER A 130 -5.57 -8.91 -1.70
C SER A 130 -5.01 -8.51 -3.06
N ALA A 131 -3.87 -7.85 -3.05
CA ALA A 131 -3.18 -7.49 -4.30
C ALA A 131 -2.81 -8.74 -5.13
N THR A 132 -2.47 -9.84 -4.47
CA THR A 132 -2.18 -11.13 -5.11
C THR A 132 -3.40 -11.65 -5.86
N GLU A 133 -4.58 -11.64 -5.24
CA GLU A 133 -5.83 -12.08 -5.88
C GLU A 133 -6.20 -11.17 -7.06
N ILE A 134 -6.04 -9.87 -6.92
CA ILE A 134 -6.30 -8.92 -8.02
C ILE A 134 -5.40 -9.22 -9.22
N ARG A 135 -4.10 -9.40 -9.00
CA ARG A 135 -3.16 -9.76 -10.07
C ARG A 135 -3.48 -11.11 -10.70
N ARG A 136 -3.90 -12.09 -9.88
CA ARG A 136 -4.37 -13.39 -10.39
C ARG A 136 -5.58 -13.22 -11.31
N ARG A 137 -6.60 -12.48 -10.89
CA ARG A 137 -7.80 -12.23 -11.72
C ARG A 137 -7.47 -11.55 -13.03
N ILE A 138 -6.54 -10.59 -13.03
CA ILE A 138 -6.07 -9.96 -14.26
C ILE A 138 -5.46 -11.01 -15.21
N LEU A 139 -4.61 -11.91 -14.69
CA LEU A 139 -3.97 -12.95 -15.50
C LEU A 139 -4.96 -13.94 -16.11
N PHE A 140 -6.04 -14.26 -15.40
CA PHE A 140 -7.05 -15.23 -15.84
C PHE A 140 -8.27 -14.56 -16.49
N ASN A 141 -8.19 -13.26 -16.77
CA ASN A 141 -9.30 -12.47 -17.36
C ASN A 141 -10.61 -12.60 -16.57
N GLU A 142 -10.49 -12.62 -15.25
CA GLU A 142 -11.63 -12.60 -14.31
C GLU A 142 -11.93 -11.15 -13.90
N ASP A 143 -13.09 -10.92 -13.28
CA ASP A 143 -13.46 -9.58 -12.78
C ASP A 143 -12.60 -9.17 -11.58
N TRP A 144 -11.63 -8.30 -11.83
CA TRP A 144 -10.73 -7.70 -10.84
C TRP A 144 -11.16 -6.27 -10.48
N GLU A 145 -11.91 -5.59 -11.35
CA GLU A 145 -12.27 -4.18 -11.17
C GLU A 145 -13.16 -3.97 -9.94
N GLU A 146 -13.98 -4.96 -9.60
CA GLU A 146 -14.81 -4.93 -8.38
C GLU A 146 -14.00 -4.84 -7.07
N LEU A 147 -12.73 -5.23 -7.08
CA LEU A 147 -11.87 -5.30 -5.89
C LEU A 147 -11.08 -4.02 -5.64
N VAL A 148 -11.05 -3.11 -6.59
CA VAL A 148 -10.34 -1.83 -6.49
C VAL A 148 -11.30 -0.66 -6.57
N PRO A 149 -10.94 0.53 -6.05
CA PRO A 149 -11.70 1.76 -6.32
C PRO A 149 -11.80 2.00 -7.82
N LYS A 150 -12.92 2.57 -8.27
CA LYS A 150 -13.15 2.83 -9.71
C LYS A 150 -12.06 3.69 -10.33
N SER A 151 -11.60 4.71 -9.62
CA SER A 151 -10.49 5.57 -10.05
C SER A 151 -9.19 4.78 -10.26
N VAL A 152 -8.90 3.81 -9.40
CA VAL A 152 -7.73 2.93 -9.51
C VAL A 152 -7.86 1.99 -10.71
N ALA A 153 -9.05 1.39 -10.91
CA ALA A 153 -9.29 0.54 -12.09
C ALA A 153 -9.07 1.31 -13.40
N ASN A 154 -9.62 2.51 -13.49
CA ASN A 154 -9.45 3.38 -14.66
C ASN A 154 -7.98 3.76 -14.88
N PHE A 155 -7.26 4.08 -13.81
CA PHE A 155 -5.83 4.40 -13.88
C PHE A 155 -4.99 3.21 -14.35
N ILE A 156 -5.22 2.01 -13.82
CA ILE A 156 -4.53 0.78 -14.26
C ILE A 156 -4.73 0.54 -15.75
N LYS A 157 -5.96 0.72 -16.25
CA LYS A 157 -6.25 0.60 -17.69
C LYS A 157 -5.55 1.70 -18.50
N GLN A 158 -5.55 2.92 -18.01
CA GLN A 158 -4.92 4.07 -18.69
C GLN A 158 -3.41 3.90 -18.87
N ILE A 159 -2.72 3.32 -17.91
CA ILE A 159 -1.26 3.07 -17.99
C ILE A 159 -0.90 1.73 -18.65
N ASP A 160 -1.88 1.06 -19.25
CA ASP A 160 -1.71 -0.29 -19.82
C ASP A 160 -1.23 -1.34 -18.80
N GLY A 161 -1.62 -1.18 -17.55
CA GLY A 161 -1.20 -2.02 -16.44
C GLY A 161 -1.67 -3.46 -16.54
N VAL A 162 -2.80 -3.72 -17.18
CA VAL A 162 -3.32 -5.08 -17.43
C VAL A 162 -2.36 -5.86 -18.33
N ASN A 163 -1.99 -5.31 -19.48
CA ASN A 163 -1.04 -5.95 -20.40
C ASN A 163 0.34 -6.09 -19.76
N ARG A 164 0.80 -5.10 -18.99
CA ARG A 164 2.05 -5.19 -18.24
C ARG A 164 2.07 -6.41 -17.32
N ILE A 165 1.02 -6.64 -16.54
CA ILE A 165 0.93 -7.80 -15.63
C ILE A 165 0.94 -9.11 -16.42
N ILE A 166 0.23 -9.17 -17.53
CA ILE A 166 0.20 -10.34 -18.42
C ILE A 166 1.60 -10.60 -18.99
N ASP A 167 2.26 -9.58 -19.51
CA ASP A 167 3.60 -9.71 -20.09
C ASP A 167 4.64 -10.18 -19.08
N LEU A 168 4.62 -9.62 -17.87
CA LEU A 168 5.51 -10.00 -16.78
C LEU A 168 5.29 -11.43 -16.26
N SER A 169 4.16 -12.04 -16.58
CA SER A 169 3.86 -13.44 -16.22
C SER A 169 4.39 -14.46 -17.23
N LYS A 170 4.76 -14.03 -18.45
CA LYS A 170 5.28 -14.90 -19.50
C LYS A 170 6.69 -15.37 -19.13
N ASN A 171 6.97 -16.64 -19.39
CA ASN A 171 8.35 -17.16 -19.28
C ASN A 171 9.08 -16.89 -20.59
N ASP A 172 10.36 -16.53 -20.50
CA ASP A 172 11.24 -16.58 -21.65
C ASP A 172 11.26 -18.03 -22.17
N LYS A 173 10.91 -18.19 -23.45
CA LYS A 173 11.05 -19.47 -24.14
C LYS A 173 12.31 -19.47 -24.98
#